data_afcef8fd7284206a9c3867868d5bb0fc
#
_entry.id   afcef8fd7284206a9c3867868d5bb0fc
#
_cell.length_a   1.000
_cell.length_b   1.000
_cell.length_c   1.000
_cell.angle_alpha   90.00
_cell.angle_beta   90.00
_cell.angle_gamma   90.00
#
_symmetry.space_group_name_H-M   'P 1'
#
loop_
_entity.id
_entity.type
_entity.pdbx_description
1 polymer ?
#
loop_
_entity_poly.entity_id
_entity_poly.type
_entity_poly.pdbx_seq_one_letter_code
_entity_poly.pdbx_strand_id
1 'polypeptide(L)'
;MITISGSVISSGIRTLEDAIPYVAGLYKTTYAGYYNDVVSFFATATPTTYGTNPATSVQTTAITEAASDDGSNFSCQWLGYFLASTTQTYTFFTSSDDASYVWVGSNAITGFTTANAIVNNGGAHGNQERSGTISLTSGVYYPIRIQFGEAGGGDVMTFNYSTPTITKTTNVTGRVFYNPTTNGF
;
A
#
# COMPACT_ATOMS: atom_id res chain seq x y z
N MET A 1 -27.18 -20.27 21.89
CA MET A 1 -25.91 -21.00 21.71
C MET A 1 -25.44 -20.74 20.28
N ILE A 2 -24.46 -19.86 20.11
CA ILE A 2 -23.92 -19.52 18.78
C ILE A 2 -22.67 -20.35 18.59
N THR A 3 -22.72 -21.28 17.65
CA THR A 3 -21.55 -22.10 17.29
C THR A 3 -20.76 -21.36 16.22
N ILE A 4 -19.55 -20.89 16.54
CA ILE A 4 -18.62 -20.33 15.58
C ILE A 4 -17.66 -21.46 15.17
N SER A 5 -17.75 -21.87 13.90
CA SER A 5 -16.80 -22.81 13.31
C SER A 5 -15.50 -22.08 12.99
N GLY A 6 -14.48 -22.28 13.81
CA GLY A 6 -13.16 -21.73 13.59
C GLY A 6 -12.30 -22.65 12.73
N SER A 7 -11.73 -22.14 11.66
CA SER A 7 -10.66 -22.79 10.92
C SER A 7 -9.40 -22.87 11.78
N VAL A 8 -8.92 -24.09 12.03
CA VAL A 8 -7.67 -24.33 12.76
C VAL A 8 -6.50 -24.13 11.80
N ILE A 9 -5.73 -23.06 12.00
CA ILE A 9 -4.41 -22.93 11.38
C ILE A 9 -3.39 -23.44 12.40
N SER A 10 -2.60 -24.43 12.00
CA SER A 10 -1.59 -25.06 12.85
C SER A 10 -0.51 -24.06 13.27
N SER A 11 -0.39 -23.87 14.55
CA SER A 11 0.55 -23.20 15.42
C SER A 11 -0.03 -21.93 16.10
N GLY A 12 -0.70 -22.17 17.21
CA GLY A 12 -1.15 -21.17 18.17
C GLY A 12 -2.67 -21.03 18.20
N ILE A 13 -3.26 -21.46 19.32
CA ILE A 13 -4.65 -21.17 19.65
C ILE A 13 -4.75 -19.65 19.80
N ARG A 14 -5.36 -18.98 18.81
CA ARG A 14 -5.76 -17.58 18.99
C ARG A 14 -7.13 -17.57 19.64
N THR A 15 -7.26 -16.86 20.74
CA THR A 15 -8.54 -16.61 21.40
C THR A 15 -9.36 -15.60 20.57
N LEU A 16 -10.67 -15.50 20.82
CA LEU A 16 -11.54 -14.51 20.14
C LEU A 16 -11.08 -13.05 20.31
N GLU A 17 -10.19 -12.79 21.27
CA GLU A 17 -9.57 -11.47 21.51
C GLU A 17 -8.46 -11.14 20.50
N ASP A 18 -7.94 -12.15 19.78
CA ASP A 18 -6.88 -11.99 18.75
C ASP A 18 -7.43 -11.72 17.34
N ALA A 19 -8.73 -11.62 17.15
CA ALA A 19 -9.32 -11.23 15.89
C ALA A 19 -9.11 -9.72 15.70
N ILE A 20 -8.01 -9.32 15.07
CA ILE A 20 -7.79 -7.94 14.66
C ILE A 20 -8.92 -7.58 13.69
N PRO A 21 -9.81 -6.64 14.04
CA PRO A 21 -10.85 -6.21 13.12
C PRO A 21 -10.21 -5.43 11.97
N TYR A 22 -9.91 -6.10 10.88
CA TYR A 22 -9.48 -5.41 9.67
C TYR A 22 -10.57 -4.43 9.23
N VAL A 23 -10.21 -3.17 9.12
CA VAL A 23 -11.07 -2.10 8.63
C VAL A 23 -10.73 -1.84 7.17
N ALA A 24 -11.76 -1.56 6.35
CA ALA A 24 -11.57 -1.28 4.93
C ALA A 24 -10.67 -0.07 4.69
N GLY A 25 -9.74 -0.19 3.75
CA GLY A 25 -8.82 0.85 3.32
C GLY A 25 -7.36 0.53 3.61
N LEU A 26 -6.46 1.35 3.04
CA LEU A 26 -5.06 1.44 3.47
C LEU A 26 -4.87 2.71 4.29
N TYR A 27 -4.08 2.60 5.34
CA TYR A 27 -3.71 3.74 6.18
C TYR A 27 -2.60 4.53 5.51
N LYS A 28 -2.91 5.77 5.11
CA LYS A 28 -1.97 6.72 4.49
C LYS A 28 -1.34 7.60 5.56
N THR A 29 -0.04 7.79 5.47
CA THR A 29 0.70 8.78 6.25
C THR A 29 1.48 9.67 5.31
N THR A 30 1.45 10.98 5.56
CA THR A 30 2.15 12.01 4.79
C THR A 30 3.32 12.56 5.60
N TYR A 31 4.41 12.89 4.91
CA TYR A 31 5.66 13.37 5.49
C TYR A 31 6.20 14.53 4.66
N ALA A 32 6.77 15.55 5.30
CA ALA A 32 7.57 16.54 4.59
C ALA A 32 8.90 15.94 4.14
N GLY A 33 9.37 16.34 2.97
CA GLY A 33 10.63 15.89 2.38
C GLY A 33 10.48 14.72 1.43
N TYR A 34 11.21 14.78 0.34
CA TYR A 34 11.33 13.69 -0.63
C TYR A 34 12.24 12.59 -0.09
N TYR A 35 11.76 11.34 -0.06
CA TYR A 35 12.52 10.22 0.51
C TYR A 35 13.69 9.74 -0.36
N ASN A 36 13.80 10.22 -1.61
CA ASN A 36 14.93 9.98 -2.52
C ASN A 36 15.37 8.51 -2.59
N ASP A 37 14.40 7.61 -2.77
CA ASP A 37 14.57 6.15 -2.80
C ASP A 37 15.15 5.52 -1.51
N VAL A 38 15.30 6.29 -0.45
CA VAL A 38 15.71 5.80 0.86
C VAL A 38 14.49 5.24 1.57
N VAL A 39 14.17 3.96 1.32
CA VAL A 39 12.93 3.32 1.82
C VAL A 39 12.80 3.32 3.36
N SER A 40 13.90 3.49 4.09
CA SER A 40 13.91 3.64 5.55
C SER A 40 13.53 5.04 6.04
N PHE A 41 13.42 6.04 5.18
CA PHE A 41 12.99 7.41 5.50
C PHE A 41 11.73 7.41 6.39
N PHE A 42 10.75 6.61 6.03
CA PHE A 42 9.45 6.53 6.70
C PHE A 42 9.51 5.96 8.13
N ALA A 43 10.60 5.33 8.52
CA ALA A 43 10.79 4.82 9.88
C ALA A 43 11.21 5.91 10.88
N THR A 44 11.78 7.00 10.40
CA THR A 44 12.34 8.07 11.25
C THR A 44 11.70 9.42 11.02
N ALA A 45 11.03 9.63 9.88
CA ALA A 45 10.36 10.87 9.55
C ALA A 45 9.11 11.07 10.42
N THR A 46 8.84 12.32 10.80
CA THR A 46 7.64 12.66 11.56
C THR A 46 6.47 12.92 10.61
N PRO A 47 5.32 12.24 10.82
CA PRO A 47 4.11 12.53 10.05
C PRO A 47 3.70 14.00 10.17
N THR A 48 3.32 14.60 9.05
CA THR A 48 2.92 15.99 9.01
C THR A 48 1.86 16.24 7.94
N THR A 49 1.04 17.26 8.13
CA THR A 49 0.20 17.80 7.07
C THR A 49 1.10 18.52 6.06
N TYR A 50 0.88 18.26 4.78
CA TYR A 50 1.61 18.91 3.71
C TYR A 50 0.63 19.39 2.63
N GLY A 51 0.63 20.68 2.32
CA GLY A 51 -0.37 21.28 1.46
C GLY A 51 -1.79 20.93 1.91
N THR A 52 -2.58 20.33 1.03
CA THR A 52 -3.93 19.82 1.33
C THR A 52 -3.94 18.41 1.88
N ASN A 53 -2.78 17.72 1.89
CA ASN A 53 -2.64 16.37 2.40
C ASN A 53 -2.60 16.35 3.93
N PRO A 54 -3.56 15.71 4.62
CA PRO A 54 -3.50 15.56 6.07
C PRO A 54 -2.32 14.65 6.45
N ALA A 55 -1.82 14.82 7.70
CA ALA A 55 -0.76 13.96 8.23
C ALA A 55 -1.10 12.47 8.13
N THR A 56 -2.37 12.13 8.28
CA THR A 56 -2.87 10.75 8.14
C THR A 56 -4.27 10.72 7.53
N SER A 57 -4.57 9.67 6.77
CA SER A 57 -5.91 9.41 6.21
C SER A 57 -6.09 7.93 5.88
N VAL A 58 -7.31 7.53 5.48
CA VAL A 58 -7.61 6.17 5.01
C VAL A 58 -8.22 6.24 3.63
N GLN A 59 -7.65 5.48 2.68
CA GLN A 59 -8.17 5.40 1.32
C GLN A 59 -8.77 4.01 1.07
N THR A 60 -10.04 3.98 0.66
CA THR A 60 -10.86 2.76 0.61
C THR A 60 -11.26 2.33 -0.80
N THR A 61 -11.36 3.26 -1.74
CA THR A 61 -11.89 3.01 -3.10
C THR A 61 -10.81 3.05 -4.17
N ALA A 62 -9.83 3.92 -4.00
CA ALA A 62 -8.64 4.03 -4.82
C ALA A 62 -7.47 4.44 -3.93
N ILE A 63 -6.26 4.02 -4.30
CA ILE A 63 -5.03 4.46 -3.66
C ILE A 63 -4.37 5.42 -4.63
N THR A 64 -4.44 6.69 -4.29
CA THR A 64 -4.00 7.77 -5.17
C THR A 64 -3.38 8.90 -4.38
N GLU A 65 -2.48 9.63 -5.03
CA GLU A 65 -2.13 10.99 -4.74
C GLU A 65 -2.54 11.82 -5.96
N ALA A 66 -3.42 12.78 -5.76
CA ALA A 66 -3.85 13.65 -6.85
C ALA A 66 -2.80 14.74 -7.06
N ALA A 67 -2.66 15.18 -8.29
CA ALA A 67 -1.96 16.41 -8.61
C ALA A 67 -2.62 17.55 -7.83
N SER A 68 -2.11 17.82 -6.64
CA SER A 68 -2.77 18.73 -5.71
C SER A 68 -2.07 20.05 -5.64
N ASP A 69 -1.19 20.37 -6.55
CA ASP A 69 -0.51 21.64 -6.52
C ASP A 69 0.25 21.95 -5.20
N ASP A 70 0.42 20.97 -4.36
CA ASP A 70 1.10 21.11 -3.08
C ASP A 70 2.58 21.43 -3.25
N GLY A 71 2.98 21.43 -4.48
CA GLY A 71 4.16 22.13 -4.93
C GLY A 71 5.43 21.38 -4.77
N SER A 72 5.60 20.36 -4.00
CA SER A 72 6.84 19.62 -4.03
C SER A 72 7.46 19.28 -2.69
N ASN A 73 8.33 18.26 -2.71
CA ASN A 73 9.17 17.85 -1.60
C ASN A 73 8.38 17.26 -0.42
N PHE A 74 7.57 16.24 -0.73
CA PHE A 74 6.86 15.45 0.27
C PHE A 74 6.90 13.96 -0.07
N SER A 75 6.48 13.13 0.87
CA SER A 75 6.39 11.68 0.68
C SER A 75 5.15 11.13 1.36
N CYS A 76 4.62 10.04 0.81
CA CYS A 76 3.48 9.31 1.36
C CYS A 76 3.79 7.82 1.51
N GLN A 77 3.21 7.21 2.53
CA GLN A 77 3.23 5.77 2.71
C GLN A 77 1.83 5.25 3.00
N TRP A 78 1.43 4.17 2.33
CA TRP A 78 0.21 3.42 2.62
C TRP A 78 0.57 2.05 3.16
N LEU A 79 -0.06 1.66 4.26
CA LEU A 79 0.14 0.38 4.94
C LEU A 79 -1.18 -0.35 5.13
N GLY A 80 -1.14 -1.67 5.04
CA GLY A 80 -2.25 -2.56 5.32
C GLY A 80 -2.15 -3.88 4.56
N TYR A 81 -3.30 -4.42 4.17
CA TYR A 81 -3.43 -5.74 3.56
C TYR A 81 -4.19 -5.66 2.25
N PHE A 82 -3.79 -6.47 1.29
CA PHE A 82 -4.51 -6.72 0.05
C PHE A 82 -5.16 -8.10 0.11
N LEU A 83 -6.49 -8.15 -0.03
CA LEU A 83 -7.26 -9.39 -0.10
C LEU A 83 -7.32 -9.90 -1.54
N ALA A 84 -6.66 -11.02 -1.81
CA ALA A 84 -6.77 -11.68 -3.09
C ALA A 84 -8.15 -12.32 -3.26
N SER A 85 -8.87 -11.98 -4.34
CA SER A 85 -10.20 -12.55 -4.62
C SER A 85 -10.16 -13.87 -5.39
N THR A 86 -9.07 -14.14 -6.05
CA THR A 86 -8.87 -15.32 -6.89
C THR A 86 -7.45 -15.85 -6.72
N THR A 87 -7.25 -17.15 -6.89
CA THR A 87 -5.91 -17.74 -6.93
C THR A 87 -5.36 -17.57 -8.34
N GLN A 88 -4.58 -16.51 -8.54
CA GLN A 88 -4.01 -16.14 -9.85
C GLN A 88 -2.72 -15.34 -9.67
N THR A 89 -2.04 -15.09 -10.78
CA THR A 89 -0.99 -14.08 -10.84
C THR A 89 -1.63 -12.70 -10.91
N TYR A 90 -1.33 -11.86 -9.94
CA TYR A 90 -1.69 -10.45 -9.90
C TYR A 90 -0.57 -9.63 -10.50
N THR A 91 -0.94 -8.64 -11.30
CA THR A 91 -0.03 -7.59 -11.74
C THR A 91 -0.41 -6.31 -11.02
N PHE A 92 0.52 -5.74 -10.29
CA PHE A 92 0.39 -4.43 -9.64
C PHE A 92 1.09 -3.37 -10.47
N PHE A 93 0.54 -2.17 -10.47
CA PHE A 93 1.07 -1.03 -11.23
C PHE A 93 1.09 0.20 -10.33
N THR A 94 2.09 1.04 -10.52
CA THR A 94 2.02 2.45 -10.12
C THR A 94 2.30 3.32 -11.33
N SER A 95 1.50 4.38 -11.50
CA SER A 95 1.80 5.51 -12.37
C SER A 95 2.08 6.68 -11.45
N SER A 96 3.26 7.24 -11.50
CA SER A 96 3.67 8.29 -10.57
C SER A 96 4.63 9.29 -11.18
N ASP A 97 4.57 10.49 -10.66
CA ASP A 97 5.49 11.60 -10.77
C ASP A 97 5.72 12.08 -9.33
N ASP A 98 6.83 11.84 -8.69
CA ASP A 98 8.05 11.09 -9.07
C ASP A 98 7.99 9.60 -8.66
N ALA A 99 8.86 9.22 -7.70
CA ALA A 99 9.16 7.85 -7.30
C ALA A 99 8.01 7.14 -6.57
N SER A 100 7.80 5.85 -6.91
CA SER A 100 6.92 4.98 -6.14
C SER A 100 7.38 3.53 -6.11
N TYR A 101 7.03 2.84 -5.01
CA TYR A 101 7.36 1.43 -4.80
C TYR A 101 6.18 0.67 -4.20
N VAL A 102 6.06 -0.62 -4.55
CA VAL A 102 5.08 -1.53 -3.96
C VAL A 102 5.75 -2.81 -3.50
N TRP A 103 5.48 -3.22 -2.28
CA TRP A 103 5.83 -4.53 -1.73
C TRP A 103 4.57 -5.27 -1.30
N VAL A 104 4.53 -6.58 -1.52
CA VAL A 104 3.42 -7.45 -1.13
C VAL A 104 3.98 -8.70 -0.45
N GLY A 105 3.31 -9.17 0.61
CA GLY A 105 3.76 -10.31 1.41
C GLY A 105 4.74 -9.91 2.52
N SER A 106 5.60 -10.83 2.95
CA SER A 106 6.51 -10.60 4.08
C SER A 106 7.43 -9.40 3.89
N ASN A 107 7.87 -9.15 2.66
CA ASN A 107 8.70 -7.99 2.33
C ASN A 107 7.98 -6.65 2.52
N ALA A 108 6.65 -6.62 2.62
CA ALA A 108 5.94 -5.38 2.96
C ALA A 108 6.08 -5.02 4.45
N ILE A 109 6.32 -6.00 5.32
CA ILE A 109 6.45 -5.80 6.77
C ILE A 109 7.90 -5.50 7.14
N THR A 110 8.83 -6.38 6.74
CA THR A 110 10.24 -6.30 7.12
C THR A 110 11.15 -6.62 5.94
N GLY A 111 12.36 -6.06 5.95
CA GLY A 111 13.38 -6.34 4.94
C GLY A 111 13.08 -5.77 3.55
N PHE A 112 12.15 -4.82 3.45
CA PHE A 112 11.86 -4.16 2.18
C PHE A 112 13.03 -3.27 1.74
N THR A 113 13.36 -3.40 0.46
CA THR A 113 14.41 -2.63 -0.22
C THR A 113 13.90 -2.26 -1.61
N THR A 114 14.51 -1.29 -2.27
CA THR A 114 14.17 -0.96 -3.66
C THR A 114 14.36 -2.16 -4.59
N ALA A 115 15.34 -3.02 -4.32
CA ALA A 115 15.66 -4.19 -5.14
C ALA A 115 14.62 -5.33 -5.05
N ASN A 116 13.89 -5.46 -3.93
CA ASN A 116 12.86 -6.50 -3.76
C ASN A 116 11.43 -5.96 -3.84
N ALA A 117 11.25 -4.72 -4.23
CA ALA A 117 9.92 -4.17 -4.56
C ALA A 117 9.31 -4.93 -5.75
N ILE A 118 8.03 -5.27 -5.65
CA ILE A 118 7.28 -5.88 -6.77
C ILE A 118 7.10 -4.84 -7.88
N VAL A 119 6.76 -3.60 -7.51
CA VAL A 119 6.81 -2.48 -8.43
C VAL A 119 7.95 -1.56 -8.00
N ASN A 120 8.91 -1.36 -8.89
CA ASN A 120 10.00 -0.43 -8.71
C ASN A 120 9.87 0.68 -9.76
N ASN A 121 9.37 1.82 -9.33
CA ASN A 121 9.22 3.04 -10.12
C ASN A 121 9.99 4.16 -9.40
N GLY A 122 11.28 3.93 -9.15
CA GLY A 122 12.13 4.83 -8.39
C GLY A 122 12.80 5.92 -9.21
N GLY A 123 13.37 6.89 -8.51
CA GLY A 123 14.04 8.06 -9.07
C GLY A 123 13.11 9.26 -9.27
N ALA A 124 13.70 10.43 -9.45
CA ALA A 124 12.97 11.62 -9.85
C ALA A 124 12.69 11.56 -11.37
N HIS A 125 11.43 11.62 -11.75
CA HIS A 125 10.99 11.50 -13.15
C HIS A 125 9.57 12.05 -13.35
N GLY A 126 9.25 12.51 -14.56
CA GLY A 126 7.88 12.83 -14.92
C GLY A 126 6.97 11.58 -14.91
N ASN A 127 5.66 11.79 -14.95
CA ASN A 127 4.68 10.71 -14.81
C ASN A 127 5.00 9.52 -15.73
N GLN A 128 5.30 8.38 -15.13
CA GLN A 128 5.53 7.11 -15.82
C GLN A 128 4.87 5.96 -15.07
N GLU A 129 4.63 4.85 -15.78
CA GLU A 129 4.08 3.64 -15.21
C GLU A 129 5.12 2.52 -15.13
N ARG A 130 5.11 1.79 -14.02
CA ARG A 130 5.84 0.52 -13.84
C ARG A 130 4.90 -0.51 -13.26
N SER A 131 5.26 -1.78 -13.47
CA SER A 131 4.47 -2.91 -12.99
C SER A 131 5.34 -4.07 -12.55
N GLY A 132 4.75 -4.95 -11.74
CA GLY A 132 5.34 -6.21 -11.35
C GLY A 132 4.29 -7.23 -10.96
N THR A 133 4.68 -8.49 -10.91
CA THR A 133 3.75 -9.62 -10.75
C THR A 133 4.06 -10.47 -9.53
N ILE A 134 3.00 -11.04 -8.95
CA ILE A 134 3.09 -12.01 -7.85
C ILE A 134 1.90 -12.96 -7.90
N SER A 135 2.12 -14.25 -7.60
CA SER A 135 1.04 -15.23 -7.47
C SER A 135 0.43 -15.13 -6.08
N LEU A 136 -0.88 -14.95 -6.00
CA LEU A 136 -1.64 -14.85 -4.75
C LEU A 136 -2.73 -15.92 -4.69
N THR A 137 -3.09 -16.31 -3.47
CA THR A 137 -4.14 -17.30 -3.19
C THR A 137 -5.42 -16.62 -2.73
N SER A 138 -6.54 -17.04 -3.28
CA SER A 138 -7.88 -16.52 -2.93
C SER A 138 -8.16 -16.57 -1.44
N GLY A 139 -8.76 -15.52 -0.90
CA GLY A 139 -9.16 -15.42 0.50
C GLY A 139 -8.03 -15.08 1.47
N VAL A 140 -6.79 -14.94 0.99
CA VAL A 140 -5.64 -14.59 1.83
C VAL A 140 -5.43 -13.07 1.84
N TYR A 141 -5.19 -12.53 3.03
CA TYR A 141 -4.80 -11.14 3.26
C TYR A 141 -3.27 -11.06 3.21
N TYR A 142 -2.75 -10.38 2.20
CA TYR A 142 -1.32 -10.15 2.02
C TYR A 142 -0.93 -8.77 2.50
N PRO A 143 0.02 -8.63 3.42
CA PRO A 143 0.57 -7.31 3.73
C PRO A 143 0.95 -6.57 2.46
N ILE A 144 0.59 -5.29 2.37
CA ILE A 144 0.95 -4.41 1.25
C ILE A 144 1.49 -3.09 1.80
N ARG A 145 2.63 -2.68 1.28
CA ARG A 145 3.26 -1.39 1.51
C ARG A 145 3.38 -0.67 0.18
N ILE A 146 2.96 0.59 0.14
CA ILE A 146 3.16 1.47 -1.00
C ILE A 146 3.88 2.70 -0.48
N GLN A 147 4.92 3.14 -1.17
CA GLN A 147 5.64 4.37 -0.91
C GLN A 147 5.63 5.23 -2.16
N PHE A 148 5.50 6.52 -1.96
CA PHE A 148 5.51 7.55 -2.99
C PHE A 148 6.30 8.75 -2.48
N GLY A 149 6.96 9.47 -3.37
CA GLY A 149 7.61 10.73 -3.06
C GLY A 149 7.66 11.64 -4.26
N GLU A 150 7.45 12.91 -3.99
CA GLU A 150 7.51 14.03 -4.90
C GLU A 150 8.71 14.91 -4.56
N ALA A 151 9.62 15.08 -5.53
CA ALA A 151 10.80 15.93 -5.39
C ALA A 151 10.53 17.38 -5.81
N GLY A 152 9.73 17.56 -6.85
CA GLY A 152 9.35 18.88 -7.36
C GLY A 152 8.69 18.79 -8.73
N GLY A 153 7.75 19.70 -8.99
CA GLY A 153 7.03 19.76 -10.25
C GLY A 153 5.57 19.38 -10.11
N GLY A 154 5.11 18.47 -10.96
CA GLY A 154 3.75 17.95 -10.88
C GLY A 154 3.73 16.65 -10.10
N ASP A 155 2.84 16.52 -9.15
CA ASP A 155 2.68 15.36 -8.29
C ASP A 155 1.47 14.51 -8.72
N VAL A 156 1.68 13.24 -8.93
CA VAL A 156 0.62 12.26 -9.14
C VAL A 156 1.08 10.87 -8.73
N MET A 157 0.21 10.13 -8.08
CA MET A 157 0.38 8.69 -7.88
C MET A 157 -0.96 7.98 -8.00
N THR A 158 -0.98 6.91 -8.80
CA THR A 158 -2.14 6.04 -8.98
C THR A 158 -1.69 4.59 -8.89
N PHE A 159 -2.29 3.85 -7.97
CA PHE A 159 -2.10 2.41 -7.85
C PHE A 159 -3.19 1.66 -8.60
N ASN A 160 -2.80 0.63 -9.34
CA ASN A 160 -3.70 -0.25 -10.07
C ASN A 160 -3.32 -1.71 -9.85
N TYR A 161 -4.28 -2.60 -10.11
CA TYR A 161 -4.00 -4.03 -10.24
C TYR A 161 -4.82 -4.67 -11.37
N SER A 162 -4.36 -5.81 -11.84
CA SER A 162 -5.07 -6.68 -12.78
C SER A 162 -4.76 -8.15 -12.49
N THR A 163 -5.57 -9.05 -13.07
CA THR A 163 -5.29 -10.49 -13.15
C THR A 163 -5.69 -10.97 -14.55
N PRO A 164 -5.45 -12.21 -14.94
CA PRO A 164 -5.96 -12.75 -16.21
C PRO A 164 -7.49 -12.62 -16.39
N THR A 165 -8.25 -12.50 -15.28
CA THR A 165 -9.73 -12.38 -15.29
C THR A 165 -10.26 -11.04 -14.79
N ILE A 166 -9.39 -10.18 -14.28
CA ILE A 166 -9.74 -8.83 -13.81
C ILE A 166 -8.98 -7.82 -14.67
N THR A 167 -9.72 -7.03 -15.42
CA THR A 167 -9.17 -5.90 -16.17
C THR A 167 -8.47 -4.92 -15.24
N LYS A 168 -7.38 -4.31 -15.68
CA LYS A 168 -6.65 -3.28 -14.93
C LYS A 168 -7.60 -2.23 -14.36
N THR A 169 -7.53 -2.00 -13.05
CA THR A 169 -8.44 -1.12 -12.33
C THR A 169 -7.75 -0.40 -11.18
N THR A 170 -8.20 0.83 -10.91
CA THR A 170 -7.87 1.58 -9.69
C THR A 170 -8.80 1.22 -8.54
N ASN A 171 -9.96 0.58 -8.81
CA ASN A 171 -10.94 0.27 -7.80
C ASN A 171 -10.45 -0.84 -6.87
N VAL A 172 -10.11 -0.49 -5.65
CA VAL A 172 -9.67 -1.40 -4.58
C VAL A 172 -10.73 -1.66 -3.52
N THR A 173 -11.98 -1.25 -3.76
CA THR A 173 -13.11 -1.46 -2.84
C THR A 173 -13.25 -2.93 -2.47
N GLY A 174 -13.23 -3.23 -1.17
CA GLY A 174 -13.27 -4.60 -0.67
C GLY A 174 -12.03 -5.44 -0.97
N ARG A 175 -10.92 -4.80 -1.36
CA ARG A 175 -9.63 -5.45 -1.61
C ARG A 175 -8.54 -5.00 -0.65
N VAL A 176 -8.69 -3.83 -0.06
CA VAL A 176 -7.69 -3.25 0.84
C VAL A 176 -8.27 -3.07 2.24
N PHE A 177 -7.43 -3.37 3.23
CA PHE A 177 -7.78 -3.36 4.65
C PHE A 177 -6.56 -2.95 5.47
N TYR A 178 -6.77 -2.42 6.67
CA TYR A 178 -5.70 -2.13 7.61
C TYR A 178 -6.09 -2.56 9.03
N ASN A 179 -5.10 -2.70 9.89
CA ASN A 179 -5.28 -2.91 11.32
C ASN A 179 -5.39 -1.55 12.02
N PRO A 180 -6.55 -1.18 12.60
CA PRO A 180 -6.72 0.12 13.22
C PRO A 180 -5.93 0.30 14.54
N THR A 181 -5.46 -0.79 15.15
CA THR A 181 -4.65 -0.72 16.37
C THR A 181 -3.21 -0.30 16.07
N THR A 182 -2.67 -0.75 14.93
CA THR A 182 -1.29 -0.45 14.52
C THR A 182 -1.21 0.62 13.43
N ASN A 183 -2.36 1.01 12.85
CA ASN A 183 -2.44 1.88 11.68
C ASN A 183 -1.69 1.31 10.46
N GLY A 184 -1.82 0.01 10.25
CA GLY A 184 -1.18 -0.64 9.11
C GLY A 184 -1.29 -2.16 9.15
N PHE A 185 -0.23 -2.82 9.62
CA PHE A 185 -0.13 -4.29 9.71
C PHE A 185 -0.53 -4.82 11.07
#